data_224877e066b7dffececfa316d2b80873
#
_entry.id   224877e066b7dffececfa316d2b80873
#
_cell.length_a   1.000
_cell.length_b   1.000
_cell.length_c   1.000
_cell.angle_alpha   90.00
_cell.angle_beta   90.00
_cell.angle_gamma   90.00
#
_symmetry.space_group_name_H-M   'P 1'
#
loop_
_entity.id
_entity.type
_entity.pdbx_description
1 polymer ?
#
loop_
_entity_poly.entity_id
_entity_poly.type
_entity_poly.pdbx_seq_one_letter_code
_entity_poly.pdbx_strand_id
1 'polypeptide(L)'
;MNILFYCPFNFNIKSSKLKSLGGIESLNVELSKFLSKSNYKIFLATYCKKIIKKKNLINIPIDFLLKDKSRFKFNSIISSNDPTIFDHFRNSKNFLWLHNKLPIEKALRKKKFFPIITNKVSAIFVSDYLSKKTTSIYNFKKKIVIPNFLDPIFSKTKPSINRKPYFIWSVQRKKGLKETINIWIKKVYRINPNIKLFIFGIDKNSFNKRETKILLNHNIFL
;
A
#
# COMPACT_ATOMS: atom_id res chain seq x y z
N MET A 1 -15.09 20.34 -4.70
CA MET A 1 -15.48 18.96 -4.42
C MET A 1 -14.55 18.37 -3.37
N ASN A 2 -15.08 17.72 -2.31
CA ASN A 2 -14.31 17.12 -1.22
C ASN A 2 -14.16 15.61 -1.47
N ILE A 3 -12.93 15.11 -1.46
CA ILE A 3 -12.62 13.69 -1.64
C ILE A 3 -11.88 13.19 -0.40
N LEU A 4 -12.35 12.07 0.16
CA LEU A 4 -11.67 11.39 1.25
C LEU A 4 -10.91 10.17 0.71
N PHE A 5 -9.61 10.11 0.98
CA PHE A 5 -8.81 8.89 0.94
C PHE A 5 -8.74 8.30 2.33
N TYR A 6 -9.28 7.11 2.52
CA TYR A 6 -9.22 6.39 3.78
C TYR A 6 -8.20 5.26 3.68
N CYS A 7 -7.12 5.40 4.41
CA CYS A 7 -5.99 4.48 4.39
C CYS A 7 -5.57 4.15 5.84
N PRO A 8 -6.14 3.10 6.48
CA PRO A 8 -5.99 2.82 7.90
C PRO A 8 -4.61 2.21 8.22
N PHE A 9 -3.56 2.96 7.95
CA PHE A 9 -2.17 2.64 8.27
C PHE A 9 -1.51 3.79 9.02
N ASN A 10 -0.44 3.50 9.75
CA ASN A 10 0.27 4.47 10.57
C ASN A 10 1.34 5.23 9.77
N PHE A 11 0.92 6.30 9.11
CA PHE A 11 1.81 7.22 8.39
C PHE A 11 1.17 8.62 8.27
N ASN A 12 1.91 9.57 7.74
CA ASN A 12 1.39 10.89 7.38
C ASN A 12 2.06 11.41 6.10
N ILE A 13 1.54 12.50 5.53
CA ILE A 13 2.03 13.08 4.26
C ILE A 13 3.48 13.57 4.31
N LYS A 14 4.07 13.79 5.48
CA LYS A 14 5.48 14.16 5.67
C LYS A 14 6.37 12.90 5.75
N SER A 15 5.83 11.75 6.14
CA SER A 15 6.58 10.49 6.30
C SER A 15 7.21 10.01 5.01
N SER A 16 6.64 10.37 3.86
CA SER A 16 7.19 10.00 2.54
C SER A 16 8.62 10.52 2.27
N LYS A 17 9.08 11.50 3.05
CA LYS A 17 10.47 12.02 2.97
C LYS A 17 11.44 11.38 3.96
N LEU A 18 10.93 10.71 5.02
CA LEU A 18 11.73 10.31 6.18
C LEU A 18 11.69 8.81 6.48
N LYS A 19 10.73 8.07 5.92
CA LYS A 19 10.56 6.61 6.15
C LYS A 19 10.12 5.94 4.86
N SER A 20 10.61 4.73 4.62
CA SER A 20 10.07 3.88 3.56
C SER A 20 8.59 3.58 3.84
N LEU A 21 7.71 4.07 3.00
CA LEU A 21 6.29 3.73 3.03
C LEU A 21 6.08 2.38 2.34
N GLY A 22 5.06 1.65 2.76
CA GLY A 22 4.56 0.51 2.00
C GLY A 22 3.94 0.96 0.67
N GLY A 23 3.77 0.01 -0.26
CA GLY A 23 3.24 0.35 -1.59
C GLY A 23 1.86 1.01 -1.57
N ILE A 24 0.94 0.55 -0.69
CA ILE A 24 -0.41 1.13 -0.58
C ILE A 24 -0.36 2.54 -0.02
N GLU A 25 0.44 2.76 1.01
CA GLU A 25 0.63 4.06 1.66
C GLU A 25 1.22 5.07 0.67
N SER A 26 2.25 4.68 -0.07
CA SER A 26 2.88 5.52 -1.11
C SER A 26 1.89 5.90 -2.20
N LEU A 27 1.10 4.96 -2.71
CA LEU A 27 0.07 5.21 -3.71
C LEU A 27 -0.98 6.20 -3.21
N ASN A 28 -1.46 6.05 -1.97
CA ASN A 28 -2.45 6.98 -1.39
C ASN A 28 -1.86 8.38 -1.22
N VAL A 29 -0.61 8.51 -0.76
CA VAL A 29 0.06 9.81 -0.59
C VAL A 29 0.24 10.50 -1.95
N GLU A 30 0.80 9.81 -2.93
CA GLU A 30 1.12 10.42 -4.23
C GLU A 30 -0.15 10.76 -5.02
N LEU A 31 -1.18 9.91 -5.01
CA LEU A 31 -2.46 10.22 -5.65
C LEU A 31 -3.16 11.40 -4.95
N SER A 32 -3.12 11.45 -3.62
CA SER A 32 -3.67 12.58 -2.86
C SER A 32 -2.94 13.88 -3.18
N LYS A 33 -1.60 13.87 -3.27
CA LYS A 33 -0.80 15.02 -3.68
C LYS A 33 -1.11 15.47 -5.12
N PHE A 34 -1.24 14.50 -6.03
CA PHE A 34 -1.54 14.79 -7.43
C PHE A 34 -2.91 15.47 -7.56
N LEU A 35 -3.96 14.89 -7.01
CA LEU A 35 -5.31 15.43 -7.08
C LEU A 35 -5.47 16.77 -6.33
N SER A 36 -4.68 17.00 -5.29
CA SER A 36 -4.70 18.28 -4.56
C SER A 36 -4.15 19.47 -5.35
N LYS A 37 -3.48 19.23 -6.48
CA LYS A 37 -3.04 20.28 -7.42
C LYS A 37 -4.19 20.80 -8.29
N SER A 38 -5.28 20.04 -8.41
CA SER A 38 -6.50 20.44 -9.07
C SER A 38 -7.45 21.14 -8.07
N ASN A 39 -8.64 21.56 -8.51
CA ASN A 39 -9.62 22.25 -7.67
C ASN A 39 -10.35 21.32 -6.68
N TYR A 40 -9.74 20.20 -6.28
CA TYR A 40 -10.28 19.27 -5.30
C TYR A 40 -9.68 19.52 -3.92
N LYS A 41 -10.54 19.54 -2.90
CA LYS A 41 -10.09 19.48 -1.50
C LYS A 41 -9.95 18.02 -1.10
N ILE A 42 -8.75 17.60 -0.84
CA ILE A 42 -8.39 16.22 -0.56
C ILE A 42 -8.16 16.04 0.93
N PHE A 43 -8.83 15.05 1.51
CA PHE A 43 -8.62 14.60 2.87
C PHE A 43 -7.99 13.22 2.82
N LEU A 44 -6.86 13.03 3.50
CA LEU A 44 -6.20 11.75 3.67
C LEU A 44 -6.31 11.32 5.13
N ALA A 45 -7.19 10.35 5.43
CA ALA A 45 -7.36 9.82 6.78
C ALA A 45 -6.44 8.64 7.01
N THR A 46 -5.62 8.73 8.05
CA THR A 46 -4.61 7.73 8.44
C THR A 46 -4.51 7.64 9.96
N TYR A 47 -3.82 6.64 10.51
CA TYR A 47 -3.49 6.61 11.95
C TYR A 47 -2.32 7.55 12.27
N CYS A 48 -2.41 8.82 11.87
CA CYS A 48 -1.46 9.86 12.24
C CYS A 48 -1.84 10.53 13.57
N LYS A 49 -0.86 11.11 14.26
CA LYS A 49 -1.09 11.73 15.60
C LYS A 49 -1.75 13.10 15.55
N LYS A 50 -1.60 13.84 14.44
CA LYS A 50 -2.09 15.23 14.34
C LYS A 50 -2.48 15.59 12.91
N ILE A 51 -3.33 16.61 12.78
CA ILE A 51 -3.74 17.17 11.50
C ILE A 51 -2.56 17.89 10.85
N ILE A 52 -2.34 17.60 9.56
CA ILE A 52 -1.33 18.29 8.75
C ILE A 52 -2.03 18.86 7.52
N LYS A 53 -1.97 20.19 7.35
CA LYS A 53 -2.55 20.89 6.20
C LYS A 53 -1.46 21.33 5.23
N LYS A 54 -1.68 21.14 3.94
CA LYS A 54 -0.81 21.60 2.86
C LYS A 54 -1.66 22.00 1.66
N LYS A 55 -1.98 23.28 1.49
CA LYS A 55 -2.89 23.77 0.46
C LYS A 55 -4.22 22.98 0.50
N ASN A 56 -4.62 22.37 -0.61
CA ASN A 56 -5.85 21.59 -0.75
C ASN A 56 -5.75 20.14 -0.19
N LEU A 57 -4.61 19.74 0.37
CA LEU A 57 -4.42 18.43 0.98
C LEU A 57 -4.40 18.52 2.51
N ILE A 58 -5.29 17.80 3.16
CA ILE A 58 -5.42 17.72 4.61
C ILE A 58 -5.27 16.27 5.04
N ASN A 59 -4.19 15.94 5.75
CA ASN A 59 -4.06 14.66 6.41
C ASN A 59 -4.66 14.74 7.81
N ILE A 60 -5.60 13.86 8.11
CA ILE A 60 -6.36 13.87 9.37
C ILE A 60 -6.22 12.52 10.08
N PRO A 61 -6.17 12.50 11.43
CA PRO A 61 -6.27 11.28 12.21
C PRO A 61 -7.64 10.62 12.02
N ILE A 62 -7.66 9.31 11.84
CA ILE A 62 -8.91 8.55 11.69
C ILE A 62 -9.80 8.73 12.93
N ASP A 63 -9.23 8.68 14.13
CA ASP A 63 -10.00 8.83 15.37
C ASP A 63 -10.68 10.21 15.44
N PHE A 64 -9.98 11.27 15.04
CA PHE A 64 -10.58 12.61 14.94
C PHE A 64 -11.71 12.68 13.91
N LEU A 65 -11.49 12.08 12.72
CA LEU A 65 -12.51 12.02 11.67
C LEU A 65 -13.80 11.32 12.15
N LEU A 66 -13.65 10.18 12.83
CA LEU A 66 -14.79 9.38 13.30
C LEU A 66 -15.51 9.99 14.50
N LYS A 67 -14.79 10.67 15.40
CA LYS A 67 -15.35 11.37 16.54
C LYS A 67 -16.25 12.54 16.10
N ASP A 68 -15.79 13.33 15.15
CA ASP A 68 -16.45 14.55 14.69
C ASP A 68 -17.04 14.40 13.27
N LYS A 69 -17.54 13.21 12.91
CA LYS A 69 -18.00 12.88 11.55
C LYS A 69 -19.03 13.85 10.97
N SER A 70 -19.88 14.46 11.79
CA SER A 70 -20.89 15.45 11.37
C SER A 70 -20.30 16.71 10.73
N ARG A 71 -19.07 17.06 11.10
CA ARG A 71 -18.34 18.22 10.52
C ARG A 71 -17.82 17.97 9.11
N PHE A 72 -17.86 16.72 8.64
CA PHE A 72 -17.27 16.34 7.36
C PHE A 72 -18.34 15.91 6.37
N LYS A 73 -18.34 16.54 5.19
CA LYS A 73 -19.16 16.15 4.05
C LYS A 73 -18.24 15.83 2.88
N PHE A 74 -18.29 14.58 2.39
CA PHE A 74 -17.50 14.13 1.25
C PHE A 74 -18.39 13.82 0.06
N ASN A 75 -17.99 14.28 -1.12
CA ASN A 75 -18.62 13.90 -2.38
C ASN A 75 -18.25 12.49 -2.79
N SER A 76 -17.00 12.09 -2.49
CA SER A 76 -16.49 10.75 -2.80
C SER A 76 -15.56 10.27 -1.71
N ILE A 77 -15.59 8.96 -1.44
CA ILE A 77 -14.69 8.28 -0.52
C ILE A 77 -13.99 7.16 -1.29
N ILE A 78 -12.66 7.16 -1.25
CA ILE A 78 -11.81 6.10 -1.79
C ILE A 78 -11.14 5.41 -0.61
N SER A 79 -11.52 4.18 -0.34
CA SER A 79 -11.00 3.42 0.80
C SER A 79 -10.09 2.29 0.35
N SER A 80 -8.87 2.23 0.89
CA SER A 80 -7.88 1.21 0.57
C SER A 80 -8.07 -0.04 1.41
N ASN A 81 -8.60 -1.11 0.81
CA ASN A 81 -8.84 -2.43 1.41
C ASN A 81 -9.76 -2.44 2.65
N ASP A 82 -10.41 -1.34 3.00
CA ASP A 82 -11.23 -1.26 4.20
C ASP A 82 -12.57 -0.53 3.98
N PRO A 83 -13.67 -1.23 3.79
CA PRO A 83 -14.98 -0.64 3.51
C PRO A 83 -15.72 -0.10 4.75
N THR A 84 -15.22 -0.31 5.96
CA THR A 84 -15.93 0.05 7.21
C THR A 84 -16.23 1.54 7.31
N ILE A 85 -15.41 2.39 6.68
CA ILE A 85 -15.62 3.84 6.64
C ILE A 85 -16.96 4.24 5.99
N PHE A 86 -17.48 3.44 5.07
CA PHE A 86 -18.69 3.77 4.32
C PHE A 86 -19.96 3.82 5.21
N ASP A 87 -19.98 3.07 6.30
CA ASP A 87 -21.09 3.11 7.25
C ASP A 87 -21.21 4.45 8.00
N HIS A 88 -20.12 5.21 8.03
CA HIS A 88 -20.07 6.52 8.69
C HIS A 88 -20.44 7.69 7.77
N PHE A 89 -20.40 7.50 6.43
CA PHE A 89 -20.60 8.57 5.43
C PHE A 89 -21.47 8.10 4.26
N ARG A 90 -22.75 7.78 4.53
CA ARG A 90 -23.68 7.13 3.58
C ARG A 90 -24.01 7.95 2.32
N ASN A 91 -23.91 9.28 2.37
CA ASN A 91 -24.30 10.19 1.29
C ASN A 91 -23.18 10.48 0.28
N SER A 92 -22.08 9.71 0.30
CA SER A 92 -20.95 9.85 -0.60
C SER A 92 -20.96 8.78 -1.71
N LYS A 93 -20.23 9.05 -2.80
CA LYS A 93 -19.88 8.03 -3.79
C LYS A 93 -18.76 7.17 -3.21
N ASN A 94 -19.01 5.88 -2.99
CA ASN A 94 -18.13 4.97 -2.28
C ASN A 94 -17.33 4.11 -3.24
N PHE A 95 -15.99 4.19 -3.15
CA PHE A 95 -15.04 3.43 -3.93
C PHE A 95 -14.14 2.60 -3.00
N LEU A 96 -14.16 1.28 -3.15
CA LEU A 96 -13.24 0.38 -2.46
C LEU A 96 -12.07 0.05 -3.37
N TRP A 97 -10.88 0.56 -3.03
CA TRP A 97 -9.65 0.31 -3.77
C TRP A 97 -8.97 -0.96 -3.24
N LEU A 98 -9.11 -2.03 -4.01
CA LEU A 98 -8.64 -3.37 -3.65
C LEU A 98 -7.24 -3.64 -4.22
N HIS A 99 -6.27 -3.75 -3.32
CA HIS A 99 -4.90 -4.13 -3.63
C HIS A 99 -4.64 -5.63 -3.42
N ASN A 100 -5.53 -6.32 -2.70
CA ASN A 100 -5.42 -7.73 -2.36
C ASN A 100 -6.77 -8.43 -2.51
N LYS A 101 -6.73 -9.76 -2.69
CA LYS A 101 -7.94 -10.57 -2.62
C LYS A 101 -8.64 -10.39 -1.27
N LEU A 102 -9.96 -10.28 -1.32
CA LEU A 102 -10.82 -10.25 -0.16
C LEU A 102 -11.75 -11.48 -0.20
N PRO A 103 -11.31 -12.65 0.31
CA PRO A 103 -12.18 -13.82 0.44
C PRO A 103 -13.37 -13.52 1.35
N ILE A 104 -14.54 -14.13 1.08
CA ILE A 104 -15.78 -13.89 1.84
C ILE A 104 -15.58 -14.18 3.33
N GLU A 105 -14.97 -15.31 3.66
CA GLU A 105 -14.68 -15.70 5.03
C GLU A 105 -13.89 -14.61 5.78
N LYS A 106 -12.83 -14.08 5.13
CA LYS A 106 -12.03 -12.98 5.69
C LYS A 106 -12.83 -11.70 5.82
N ALA A 107 -13.72 -11.42 4.87
CA ALA A 107 -14.57 -10.24 4.90
C ALA A 107 -15.59 -10.31 6.03
N LEU A 108 -16.22 -11.46 6.24
CA LEU A 108 -17.13 -11.70 7.35
C LEU A 108 -16.42 -11.58 8.70
N ARG A 109 -15.31 -12.32 8.88
CA ARG A 109 -14.53 -12.29 10.13
C ARG A 109 -14.05 -10.89 10.50
N LYS A 110 -13.73 -10.06 9.51
CA LYS A 110 -13.26 -8.68 9.70
C LYS A 110 -14.36 -7.63 9.62
N LYS A 111 -15.64 -8.04 9.65
CA LYS A 111 -16.82 -7.17 9.56
C LYS A 111 -16.81 -6.22 8.33
N LYS A 112 -16.20 -6.67 7.23
CA LYS A 112 -16.05 -5.89 5.98
C LYS A 112 -17.10 -6.22 4.93
N PHE A 113 -17.84 -7.31 5.11
CA PHE A 113 -18.81 -7.81 4.14
C PHE A 113 -20.03 -6.89 4.03
N PHE A 114 -20.68 -6.64 5.15
CA PHE A 114 -21.89 -5.82 5.19
C PHE A 114 -21.67 -4.37 4.69
N PRO A 115 -20.63 -3.64 5.09
CA PRO A 115 -20.35 -2.31 4.55
C PRO A 115 -20.25 -2.26 3.03
N ILE A 116 -19.78 -3.33 2.37
CA ILE A 116 -19.71 -3.39 0.91
C ILE A 116 -21.11 -3.48 0.31
N ILE A 117 -21.95 -4.38 0.83
CA ILE A 117 -23.27 -4.66 0.25
C ILE A 117 -24.26 -3.51 0.52
N THR A 118 -24.27 -2.99 1.75
CA THR A 118 -25.26 -1.98 2.17
C THR A 118 -25.01 -0.59 1.59
N ASN A 119 -23.76 -0.25 1.24
CA ASN A 119 -23.38 1.10 0.82
C ASN A 119 -23.22 1.27 -0.70
N LYS A 120 -23.74 0.36 -1.53
CA LYS A 120 -23.67 0.43 -3.01
C LYS A 120 -22.25 0.78 -3.53
N VAL A 121 -21.25 0.05 -3.04
CA VAL A 121 -19.84 0.32 -3.27
C VAL A 121 -19.45 0.01 -4.72
N SER A 122 -18.67 0.90 -5.35
CA SER A 122 -17.93 0.61 -6.57
C SER A 122 -16.53 0.09 -6.20
N ALA A 123 -16.05 -0.94 -6.90
CA ALA A 123 -14.70 -1.49 -6.66
C ALA A 123 -13.70 -0.96 -7.68
N ILE A 124 -12.54 -0.53 -7.21
CA ILE A 124 -11.35 -0.25 -8.02
C ILE A 124 -10.35 -1.38 -7.77
N PHE A 125 -9.97 -2.08 -8.82
CA PHE A 125 -9.02 -3.19 -8.79
C PHE A 125 -7.68 -2.76 -9.40
N VAL A 126 -6.58 -3.23 -8.82
CA VAL A 126 -5.24 -2.92 -9.34
C VAL A 126 -4.83 -3.82 -10.52
N SER A 127 -5.65 -4.79 -10.88
CA SER A 127 -5.44 -5.66 -12.06
C SER A 127 -6.71 -6.39 -12.46
N ASP A 128 -6.79 -6.80 -13.75
CA ASP A 128 -7.86 -7.67 -14.26
C ASP A 128 -7.92 -9.01 -13.53
N TYR A 129 -6.76 -9.58 -13.21
CA TYR A 129 -6.68 -10.80 -12.42
C TYR A 129 -7.43 -10.68 -11.10
N LEU A 130 -7.19 -9.60 -10.35
CA LEU A 130 -7.86 -9.38 -9.07
C LEU A 130 -9.36 -9.17 -9.26
N SER A 131 -9.77 -8.44 -10.29
CA SER A 131 -11.18 -8.21 -10.63
C SER A 131 -11.90 -9.53 -10.95
N LYS A 132 -11.30 -10.37 -11.81
CA LYS A 132 -11.85 -11.68 -12.22
C LYS A 132 -11.91 -12.69 -11.05
N LYS A 133 -10.92 -12.64 -10.14
CA LYS A 133 -10.86 -13.56 -8.97
C LYS A 133 -11.69 -13.09 -7.78
N THR A 134 -12.28 -11.89 -7.83
CA THR A 134 -13.15 -11.40 -6.77
C THR A 134 -14.59 -11.88 -7.02
N THR A 135 -15.18 -12.53 -6.01
CA THR A 135 -16.52 -13.10 -6.08
C THR A 135 -17.59 -12.07 -6.44
N SER A 136 -18.61 -12.51 -7.18
CA SER A 136 -19.79 -11.71 -7.52
C SER A 136 -20.71 -11.42 -6.33
N ILE A 137 -20.60 -12.19 -5.26
CA ILE A 137 -21.43 -12.05 -4.03
C ILE A 137 -21.34 -10.64 -3.42
N TYR A 138 -20.21 -9.94 -3.60
CA TYR A 138 -20.10 -8.56 -3.13
C TYR A 138 -21.02 -7.57 -3.85
N ASN A 139 -21.59 -7.95 -4.97
CA ASN A 139 -22.53 -7.14 -5.76
C ASN A 139 -22.11 -5.67 -5.92
N PHE A 140 -20.85 -5.47 -6.34
CA PHE A 140 -20.34 -4.11 -6.55
C PHE A 140 -21.15 -3.37 -7.60
N LYS A 141 -21.53 -2.13 -7.31
CA LYS A 141 -22.24 -1.25 -8.25
C LYS A 141 -21.49 -1.11 -9.58
N LYS A 142 -20.17 -1.03 -9.54
CA LYS A 142 -19.28 -0.95 -10.71
C LYS A 142 -17.93 -1.59 -10.35
N LYS A 143 -17.34 -2.29 -11.31
CA LYS A 143 -15.95 -2.80 -11.24
C LYS A 143 -15.11 -1.97 -12.21
N ILE A 144 -14.02 -1.39 -11.72
CA ILE A 144 -13.10 -0.56 -12.48
C ILE A 144 -11.70 -1.12 -12.27
N VAL A 145 -10.93 -1.28 -13.34
CA VAL A 145 -9.52 -1.68 -13.24
C VAL A 145 -8.64 -0.46 -13.49
N ILE A 146 -7.84 -0.11 -12.48
CA ILE A 146 -6.85 0.96 -12.54
C ILE A 146 -5.54 0.39 -12.01
N PRO A 147 -4.57 0.06 -12.87
CA PRO A 147 -3.27 -0.42 -12.44
C PRO A 147 -2.56 0.56 -11.52
N ASN A 148 -1.71 0.04 -10.63
CA ASN A 148 -0.86 0.92 -9.83
C ASN A 148 0.08 1.71 -10.75
N PHE A 149 0.20 3.00 -10.48
CA PHE A 149 1.16 3.84 -11.19
C PHE A 149 2.57 3.65 -10.60
N LEU A 150 3.56 3.94 -11.43
CA LEU A 150 4.95 4.00 -11.01
C LEU A 150 5.31 5.45 -10.63
N ASP A 151 6.20 5.59 -9.64
CA ASP A 151 6.79 6.89 -9.35
C ASP A 151 7.48 7.42 -10.61
N PRO A 152 7.28 8.70 -10.99
CA PRO A 152 7.92 9.31 -12.17
C PRO A 152 9.46 9.16 -12.22
N ILE A 153 10.11 8.94 -11.07
CA ILE A 153 11.54 8.67 -11.02
C ILE A 153 11.90 7.41 -11.82
N PHE A 154 11.06 6.37 -11.79
CA PHE A 154 11.32 5.13 -12.52
C PHE A 154 11.11 5.29 -14.02
N SER A 155 10.18 6.14 -14.48
CA SER A 155 9.96 6.41 -15.89
C SER A 155 11.06 7.26 -16.52
N LYS A 156 11.76 8.07 -15.69
CA LYS A 156 12.89 8.91 -16.12
C LYS A 156 14.22 8.17 -16.14
N THR A 157 14.30 7.03 -15.47
CA THR A 157 15.54 6.25 -15.37
C THR A 157 15.70 5.37 -16.60
N LYS A 158 16.73 5.61 -17.40
CA LYS A 158 17.10 4.73 -18.52
C LYS A 158 17.63 3.41 -17.95
N PRO A 159 17.16 2.24 -18.45
CA PRO A 159 17.73 0.96 -18.03
C PRO A 159 19.21 0.90 -18.41
N SER A 160 20.04 0.45 -17.47
CA SER A 160 21.47 0.22 -17.77
C SER A 160 21.59 -0.93 -18.79
N ILE A 161 22.36 -0.70 -19.84
CA ILE A 161 22.68 -1.73 -20.85
C ILE A 161 23.58 -2.81 -20.22
N ASN A 162 24.53 -2.39 -19.38
CA ASN A 162 25.45 -3.28 -18.64
C ASN A 162 24.89 -3.62 -17.27
N ARG A 163 23.99 -4.60 -17.23
CA ARG A 163 23.44 -5.10 -15.96
C ARG A 163 24.47 -5.96 -15.24
N LYS A 164 24.82 -5.55 -14.03
CA LYS A 164 25.64 -6.40 -13.16
C LYS A 164 24.81 -7.59 -12.66
N PRO A 165 25.42 -8.75 -12.38
CA PRO A 165 24.72 -9.95 -11.91
C PRO A 165 24.29 -9.80 -10.44
N TYR A 166 23.40 -8.86 -10.19
CA TYR A 166 22.88 -8.58 -8.84
C TYR A 166 21.42 -8.97 -8.74
N PHE A 167 21.08 -9.59 -7.63
CA PHE A 167 19.71 -9.81 -7.20
C PHE A 167 19.35 -8.83 -6.08
N ILE A 168 18.12 -8.34 -6.11
CA ILE A 168 17.62 -7.41 -5.10
C ILE A 168 16.40 -8.03 -4.43
N TRP A 169 16.43 -8.05 -3.09
CA TRP A 169 15.29 -8.38 -2.27
C TRP A 169 14.87 -7.15 -1.46
N SER A 170 13.63 -6.67 -1.62
CA SER A 170 13.16 -5.41 -1.01
C SER A 170 11.74 -5.55 -0.45
N VAL A 171 11.51 -6.58 0.35
CA VAL A 171 10.19 -6.87 0.92
C VAL A 171 10.29 -6.97 2.44
N GLN A 172 9.16 -6.85 3.15
CA GLN A 172 9.14 -7.05 4.59
C GLN A 172 9.68 -8.42 4.99
N ARG A 173 10.51 -8.49 6.05
CA ARG A 173 11.18 -9.72 6.54
C ARG A 173 10.25 -10.95 6.62
N LYS A 174 9.00 -10.75 7.06
CA LYS A 174 7.99 -11.81 7.20
C LYS A 174 7.50 -12.40 5.86
N LYS A 175 7.91 -11.83 4.72
CA LYS A 175 7.47 -12.25 3.39
C LYS A 175 8.53 -13.09 2.67
N GLY A 176 9.07 -14.10 3.35
CA GLY A 176 9.93 -15.10 2.72
C GLY A 176 11.43 -14.79 2.73
N LEU A 177 11.92 -13.87 3.59
CA LEU A 177 13.36 -13.58 3.66
C LEU A 177 14.18 -14.79 4.06
N LYS A 178 13.74 -15.54 5.09
CA LYS A 178 14.45 -16.71 5.57
C LYS A 178 14.58 -17.79 4.51
N GLU A 179 13.50 -18.01 3.79
CA GLU A 179 13.41 -18.94 2.66
C GLU A 179 14.33 -18.48 1.51
N THR A 180 14.31 -17.18 1.19
CA THR A 180 15.19 -16.61 0.15
C THR A 180 16.67 -16.80 0.50
N ILE A 181 17.08 -16.47 1.72
CA ILE A 181 18.46 -16.67 2.19
C ILE A 181 18.85 -18.16 2.13
N ASN A 182 17.97 -19.04 2.57
CA ASN A 182 18.24 -20.48 2.56
C ASN A 182 18.40 -21.03 1.13
N ILE A 183 17.52 -20.63 0.21
CA ILE A 183 17.62 -21.00 -1.21
C ILE A 183 18.90 -20.43 -1.81
N TRP A 184 19.22 -19.16 -1.49
CA TRP A 184 20.43 -18.52 -1.98
C TRP A 184 21.69 -19.30 -1.58
N ILE A 185 21.87 -19.57 -0.29
CA ILE A 185 23.03 -20.27 0.23
C ILE A 185 23.14 -21.69 -0.33
N LYS A 186 22.02 -22.44 -0.30
CA LYS A 186 22.02 -23.87 -0.66
C LYS A 186 22.05 -24.16 -2.13
N LYS A 187 21.52 -23.25 -2.96
CA LYS A 187 21.39 -23.50 -4.41
C LYS A 187 22.09 -22.46 -5.26
N VAL A 188 21.71 -21.18 -5.14
CA VAL A 188 22.15 -20.14 -6.07
C VAL A 188 23.64 -19.87 -5.96
N TYR A 189 24.14 -19.63 -4.76
CA TYR A 189 25.56 -19.35 -4.48
C TYR A 189 26.48 -20.51 -4.88
N ARG A 190 26.02 -21.76 -4.71
CA ARG A 190 26.78 -22.95 -5.10
C ARG A 190 26.96 -23.09 -6.61
N ILE A 191 25.98 -22.64 -7.39
CA ILE A 191 26.05 -22.70 -8.86
C ILE A 191 26.90 -21.56 -9.40
N ASN A 192 26.76 -20.36 -8.84
CA ASN A 192 27.50 -19.20 -9.29
C ASN A 192 27.86 -18.27 -8.10
N PRO A 193 29.05 -18.44 -7.51
CA PRO A 193 29.49 -17.64 -6.36
C PRO A 193 29.81 -16.17 -6.71
N ASN A 194 29.81 -15.78 -7.99
CA ASN A 194 30.12 -14.40 -8.41
C ASN A 194 28.92 -13.46 -8.36
N ILE A 195 27.70 -14.00 -8.24
CA ILE A 195 26.49 -13.18 -8.12
C ILE A 195 26.30 -12.68 -6.70
N LYS A 196 25.59 -11.54 -6.57
CA LYS A 196 25.37 -10.87 -5.30
C LYS A 196 23.88 -10.71 -5.02
N LEU A 197 23.48 -10.92 -3.76
CA LEU A 197 22.14 -10.62 -3.27
C LEU A 197 22.18 -9.40 -2.36
N PHE A 198 21.44 -8.36 -2.72
CA PHE A 198 21.25 -7.17 -1.89
C PHE A 198 19.86 -7.22 -1.23
N ILE A 199 19.82 -7.06 0.07
CA ILE A 199 18.61 -7.06 0.88
C ILE A 199 18.37 -5.65 1.39
N PHE A 200 17.25 -5.04 0.97
CA PHE A 200 16.88 -3.68 1.36
C PHE A 200 15.66 -3.67 2.30
N GLY A 201 15.57 -2.60 3.11
CA GLY A 201 14.39 -2.38 3.98
C GLY A 201 14.39 -3.20 5.26
N ILE A 202 15.54 -3.75 5.66
CA ILE A 202 15.74 -4.48 6.91
C ILE A 202 16.78 -3.75 7.75
N ASP A 203 16.51 -3.65 9.05
CA ASP A 203 17.48 -3.14 9.99
C ASP A 203 18.67 -4.13 10.10
N LYS A 204 19.89 -3.63 9.93
CA LYS A 204 21.13 -4.43 10.06
C LYS A 204 21.22 -5.10 11.42
N ASN A 205 20.71 -4.47 12.48
CA ASN A 205 20.66 -5.02 13.83
C ASN A 205 19.69 -6.21 13.98
N SER A 206 18.92 -6.53 12.94
CA SER A 206 18.03 -7.70 12.91
C SER A 206 18.77 -9.03 12.80
N PHE A 207 20.07 -9.00 12.53
CA PHE A 207 20.95 -10.16 12.44
C PHE A 207 22.06 -10.04 13.47
N ASN A 208 22.37 -11.16 14.14
CA ASN A 208 23.50 -11.22 15.04
C ASN A 208 24.83 -11.28 14.25
N LYS A 209 25.97 -11.12 14.95
CA LYS A 209 27.32 -11.12 14.34
C LYS A 209 27.60 -12.41 13.54
N ARG A 210 27.18 -13.56 14.05
CA ARG A 210 27.38 -14.88 13.41
C ARG A 210 26.56 -14.97 12.12
N GLU A 211 25.29 -14.58 12.16
CA GLU A 211 24.42 -14.56 11.00
C GLU A 211 24.96 -13.59 9.93
N THR A 212 25.37 -12.39 10.32
CA THR A 212 25.95 -11.40 9.39
C THR A 212 27.20 -11.95 8.70
N LYS A 213 28.09 -12.64 9.42
CA LYS A 213 29.27 -13.29 8.84
C LYS A 213 28.87 -14.36 7.82
N ILE A 214 27.86 -15.18 8.12
CA ILE A 214 27.33 -16.20 7.19
C ILE A 214 26.79 -15.54 5.93
N LEU A 215 26.03 -14.45 6.04
CA LEU A 215 25.48 -13.74 4.91
C LEU A 215 26.58 -13.18 4.00
N LEU A 216 27.59 -12.52 4.57
CA LEU A 216 28.72 -11.96 3.81
C LEU A 216 29.54 -13.03 3.10
N ASN A 217 29.79 -14.17 3.75
CA ASN A 217 30.50 -15.31 3.14
C ASN A 217 29.76 -15.92 1.93
N HIS A 218 28.47 -15.62 1.77
CA HIS A 218 27.66 -16.10 0.65
C HIS A 218 27.22 -14.96 -0.28
N ASN A 219 27.95 -13.85 -0.30
CA ASN A 219 27.67 -12.65 -1.11
C ASN A 219 26.24 -12.09 -0.92
N ILE A 220 25.74 -12.10 0.32
CA ILE A 220 24.48 -11.47 0.73
C ILE A 220 24.81 -10.19 1.50
N PHE A 221 24.33 -9.05 1.02
CA PHE A 221 24.57 -7.72 1.56
C PHE A 221 23.28 -7.10 2.12
N LEU A 222 23.36 -6.44 3.28
CA LEU A 222 22.25 -5.80 4.00
C LEU A 222 22.30 -4.28 3.84
#